data_254aaacc7a2ca14ee49066962ec1e057
#
_entry.id   254aaacc7a2ca14ee49066962ec1e057
#
_cell.length_a   1.000
_cell.length_b   1.000
_cell.length_c   1.000
_cell.angle_alpha   90.00
_cell.angle_beta   90.00
_cell.angle_gamma   90.00
#
_symmetry.space_group_name_H-M   'P 1'
#
loop_
_entity.id
_entity.type
_entity.pdbx_description
1 polymer ?
#
loop_
_entity_poly.entity_id
_entity_poly.type
_entity_poly.pdbx_seq_one_letter_code
_entity_poly.pdbx_strand_id
1 'polypeptide(L)'
;FVIFWFYKSGALAVTSTMSHLKLNAAKRFDWLSDVKKLKGFPKIHHLVIVPTYLEPLHTIEKGLDSLVKQDFPHNQISVCVAFEQREGKSAKDKARAIEKRYRGKFANLLISYHPDIAREVKGKSSNQAYAGKLAKKLLVDRQKRDIKFITVTSKDADGILFEKYLSALSYKFLSSDLPHLHFWQPIVLFYNNIWQVPAPIRVMSTFSSIWQTGLNSRTDRLVNYSIYSTSLKLLDDVGYWDIDVIPEDYRIFFKSYFAKEGKVDVEPVFLPAYADAAQSSTYFKSLVNLYEQEKRWAWGVSDDAYFIKNWLIHTEIPFWKRTIRVFKVLEDHFLWPVNWFAITLGATVPVILNPVFAQTVMGQNLPRLAFGILTFCWVFLAIILIIDFRQRPKREQKVSLFRKILTPQTLPIPTGPWD
;
A
#
# COMPACT_ATOMS: atom_id res chain seq x y z
N PHE A 1 -12.80 16.49 20.48
CA PHE A 1 -11.88 15.40 20.11
C PHE A 1 -12.59 14.04 20.11
N VAL A 2 -13.30 13.65 21.19
CA VAL A 2 -14.05 12.37 21.26
C VAL A 2 -15.12 12.26 20.17
N ILE A 3 -15.89 13.33 19.92
CA ILE A 3 -16.87 13.41 18.83
C ILE A 3 -16.20 13.22 17.45
N PHE A 4 -15.03 13.79 17.26
CA PHE A 4 -14.24 13.58 16.04
C PHE A 4 -13.91 12.11 15.83
N TRP A 5 -13.47 11.40 16.87
CA TRP A 5 -13.15 9.98 16.79
C TRP A 5 -14.38 9.10 16.63
N PHE A 6 -15.49 9.46 17.23
CA PHE A 6 -16.77 8.81 16.96
C PHE A 6 -17.13 8.90 15.48
N TYR A 7 -17.05 10.11 14.90
CA TYR A 7 -17.27 10.30 13.47
C TYR A 7 -16.28 9.51 12.61
N LYS A 8 -14.97 9.56 12.91
CA LYS A 8 -13.94 8.83 12.16
C LYS A 8 -14.17 7.32 12.22
N SER A 9 -14.51 6.76 13.38
CA SER A 9 -14.80 5.34 13.55
C SER A 9 -16.05 4.91 12.77
N GLY A 10 -17.11 5.68 12.83
CA GLY A 10 -18.33 5.45 12.05
C GLY A 10 -18.08 5.54 10.55
N ALA A 11 -17.35 6.57 10.10
CA ALA A 11 -16.96 6.73 8.71
C ALA A 11 -16.12 5.53 8.22
N LEU A 12 -15.16 5.06 9.04
CA LEU A 12 -14.35 3.89 8.70
C LEU A 12 -15.20 2.62 8.59
N ALA A 13 -16.16 2.39 9.51
CA ALA A 13 -17.06 1.23 9.45
C ALA A 13 -17.91 1.24 8.17
N VAL A 14 -18.48 2.40 7.82
CA VAL A 14 -19.30 2.56 6.61
C VAL A 14 -18.45 2.36 5.35
N THR A 15 -17.32 3.07 5.24
CA THR A 15 -16.47 3.02 4.03
C THR A 15 -15.81 1.65 3.86
N SER A 16 -15.43 0.96 4.95
CA SER A 16 -14.93 -0.42 4.90
C SER A 16 -16.01 -1.39 4.43
N THR A 17 -17.27 -1.22 4.88
CA THR A 17 -18.38 -2.01 4.39
C THR A 17 -18.61 -1.81 2.90
N MET A 18 -18.65 -0.56 2.44
CA MET A 18 -18.79 -0.24 1.02
C MET A 18 -17.67 -0.84 0.18
N SER A 19 -16.42 -0.68 0.62
CA SER A 19 -15.25 -1.25 -0.08
C SER A 19 -15.30 -2.78 -0.08
N HIS A 20 -15.71 -3.41 1.02
CA HIS A 20 -15.86 -4.86 1.09
C HIS A 20 -16.89 -5.40 0.09
N LEU A 21 -18.03 -4.73 -0.05
CA LEU A 21 -19.06 -5.10 -1.03
C LEU A 21 -18.53 -4.93 -2.46
N LYS A 22 -17.89 -3.80 -2.77
CA LYS A 22 -17.28 -3.54 -4.08
C LYS A 22 -16.16 -4.52 -4.41
N LEU A 23 -15.33 -4.88 -3.42
CA LEU A 23 -14.28 -5.89 -3.56
C LEU A 23 -14.85 -7.26 -3.93
N ASN A 24 -15.92 -7.68 -3.26
CA ASN A 24 -16.56 -8.96 -3.55
C ASN A 24 -17.22 -8.96 -4.95
N ALA A 25 -17.80 -7.86 -5.37
CA ALA A 25 -18.33 -7.70 -6.73
C ALA A 25 -17.20 -7.73 -7.77
N ALA A 26 -16.11 -6.96 -7.54
CA ALA A 26 -14.98 -6.87 -8.45
C ALA A 26 -14.24 -8.21 -8.64
N LYS A 27 -14.14 -9.03 -7.59
CA LYS A 27 -13.55 -10.39 -7.69
C LYS A 27 -14.35 -11.31 -8.60
N ARG A 28 -15.68 -11.16 -8.65
CA ARG A 28 -16.57 -12.01 -9.47
C ARG A 28 -16.65 -11.53 -10.90
N PHE A 29 -16.35 -10.26 -11.16
CA PHE A 29 -16.50 -9.66 -12.48
C PHE A 29 -15.47 -10.23 -13.48
N ASP A 30 -15.89 -10.40 -14.73
CA ASP A 30 -15.03 -10.88 -15.84
C ASP A 30 -14.37 -9.70 -16.55
N TRP A 31 -13.34 -9.15 -15.90
CA TRP A 31 -12.59 -8.00 -16.40
C TRP A 31 -11.94 -8.26 -17.77
N LEU A 32 -11.43 -9.48 -17.98
CA LEU A 32 -10.72 -9.82 -19.21
C LEU A 32 -11.67 -9.83 -20.43
N SER A 33 -12.86 -10.38 -20.27
CA SER A 33 -13.85 -10.38 -21.35
C SER A 33 -14.22 -8.96 -21.79
N ASP A 34 -14.42 -8.06 -20.83
CA ASP A 34 -14.84 -6.69 -21.14
C ASP A 34 -13.70 -5.83 -21.66
N VAL A 35 -12.49 -5.95 -21.12
CA VAL A 35 -11.35 -5.16 -21.60
C VAL A 35 -10.96 -5.55 -23.03
N LYS A 36 -11.13 -6.81 -23.43
CA LYS A 36 -10.89 -7.27 -24.82
C LYS A 36 -11.75 -6.56 -25.86
N LYS A 37 -12.92 -6.04 -25.47
CA LYS A 37 -13.81 -5.28 -26.35
C LYS A 37 -13.33 -3.85 -26.63
N LEU A 38 -12.41 -3.34 -25.81
CA LEU A 38 -11.89 -1.98 -25.93
C LEU A 38 -10.81 -1.89 -27.01
N LYS A 39 -10.90 -0.87 -27.89
CA LYS A 39 -9.98 -0.69 -29.03
C LYS A 39 -8.50 -0.64 -28.67
N GLY A 40 -8.16 -0.19 -27.47
CA GLY A 40 -6.78 -0.08 -26.99
C GLY A 40 -6.17 -1.41 -26.49
N PHE A 41 -6.98 -2.46 -26.30
CA PHE A 41 -6.53 -3.71 -25.68
C PHE A 41 -5.29 -4.35 -26.36
N PRO A 42 -5.17 -4.44 -27.68
CA PRO A 42 -3.98 -5.03 -28.31
C PRO A 42 -2.69 -4.23 -28.08
N LYS A 43 -2.80 -2.95 -27.75
CA LYS A 43 -1.64 -2.05 -27.55
C LYS A 43 -1.20 -1.97 -26.10
N ILE A 44 -2.10 -2.28 -25.12
CA ILE A 44 -1.78 -2.11 -23.70
C ILE A 44 -0.68 -3.07 -23.27
N HIS A 45 0.22 -2.58 -22.48
CA HIS A 45 1.34 -3.34 -21.95
C HIS A 45 1.58 -3.00 -20.49
N HIS A 46 1.77 -4.01 -19.66
CA HIS A 46 2.03 -3.84 -18.23
C HIS A 46 3.51 -4.00 -17.94
N LEU A 47 4.10 -3.03 -17.29
CA LEU A 47 5.40 -3.12 -16.65
C LEU A 47 5.18 -3.29 -15.14
N VAL A 48 5.64 -4.38 -14.56
CA VAL A 48 5.63 -4.57 -13.11
C VAL A 48 7.05 -4.45 -12.61
N ILE A 49 7.32 -3.47 -11.75
CA ILE A 49 8.61 -3.27 -11.10
C ILE A 49 8.54 -3.86 -9.70
N VAL A 50 9.48 -4.75 -9.39
CA VAL A 50 9.60 -5.45 -8.11
C VAL A 50 10.94 -5.08 -7.50
N PRO A 51 11.02 -3.96 -6.75
CA PRO A 51 12.24 -3.61 -6.01
C PRO A 51 12.48 -4.62 -4.89
N THR A 52 13.73 -5.02 -4.72
CA THR A 52 14.14 -5.99 -3.70
C THR A 52 15.53 -5.67 -3.15
N TYR A 53 15.70 -5.88 -1.85
CA TYR A 53 16.97 -5.78 -1.15
C TYR A 53 17.01 -6.75 0.02
N LEU A 54 17.89 -7.75 -0.04
CA LEU A 54 18.04 -8.81 0.95
C LEU A 54 16.81 -9.71 1.15
N GLU A 55 15.76 -9.54 0.36
CA GLU A 55 14.58 -10.40 0.43
C GLU A 55 14.96 -11.87 0.09
N PRO A 56 14.40 -12.85 0.80
CA PRO A 56 14.60 -14.25 0.48
C PRO A 56 14.09 -14.59 -0.93
N LEU A 57 14.78 -15.51 -1.62
CA LEU A 57 14.40 -15.90 -2.98
C LEU A 57 12.94 -16.38 -3.05
N HIS A 58 12.49 -17.21 -2.08
CA HIS A 58 11.13 -17.74 -2.06
C HIS A 58 10.05 -16.63 -1.94
N THR A 59 10.36 -15.52 -1.27
CA THR A 59 9.46 -14.38 -1.16
C THR A 59 9.29 -13.70 -2.52
N ILE A 60 10.40 -13.45 -3.22
CA ILE A 60 10.40 -12.89 -4.57
C ILE A 60 9.66 -13.82 -5.54
N GLU A 61 9.95 -15.13 -5.49
CA GLU A 61 9.29 -16.15 -6.32
C GLU A 61 7.78 -16.20 -6.09
N LYS A 62 7.32 -16.18 -4.84
CA LYS A 62 5.89 -16.14 -4.50
C LYS A 62 5.21 -14.90 -5.12
N GLY A 63 5.87 -13.75 -5.06
CA GLY A 63 5.42 -12.54 -5.70
C GLY A 63 5.35 -12.65 -7.23
N LEU A 64 6.36 -13.27 -7.87
CA LEU A 64 6.40 -13.49 -9.32
C LEU A 64 5.39 -14.55 -9.78
N ASP A 65 5.17 -15.60 -9.00
CA ASP A 65 4.15 -16.62 -9.28
C ASP A 65 2.74 -16.00 -9.34
N SER A 66 2.46 -14.94 -8.57
CA SER A 66 1.21 -14.21 -8.66
C SER A 66 1.03 -13.47 -9.99
N LEU A 67 2.13 -13.07 -10.62
CA LEU A 67 2.11 -12.45 -11.96
C LEU A 67 1.93 -13.49 -13.07
N VAL A 68 2.50 -14.68 -12.90
CA VAL A 68 2.25 -15.81 -13.82
C VAL A 68 0.79 -16.30 -13.75
N LYS A 69 0.11 -16.10 -12.62
CA LYS A 69 -1.30 -16.46 -12.41
C LYS A 69 -2.29 -15.40 -12.89
N GLN A 70 -1.82 -14.28 -13.42
CA GLN A 70 -2.74 -13.27 -13.95
C GLN A 70 -3.53 -13.82 -15.13
N ASP A 71 -4.82 -13.50 -15.19
CA ASP A 71 -5.71 -13.87 -16.31
C ASP A 71 -5.42 -13.08 -17.60
N PHE A 72 -4.44 -12.21 -17.56
CA PHE A 72 -4.04 -11.31 -18.65
C PHE A 72 -2.99 -11.94 -19.58
N PRO A 73 -2.96 -11.63 -20.89
CA PRO A 73 -1.99 -12.19 -21.82
C PRO A 73 -0.54 -11.92 -21.41
N HIS A 74 0.24 -12.97 -21.18
CA HIS A 74 1.61 -12.86 -20.69
C HIS A 74 2.56 -12.16 -21.66
N ASN A 75 2.29 -12.19 -22.97
CA ASN A 75 3.02 -11.44 -23.99
C ASN A 75 2.79 -9.91 -23.93
N GLN A 76 1.90 -9.45 -23.06
CA GLN A 76 1.66 -8.05 -22.76
C GLN A 76 2.11 -7.67 -21.34
N ILE A 77 2.83 -8.56 -20.65
CA ILE A 77 3.37 -8.33 -19.29
C ILE A 77 4.90 -8.36 -19.37
N SER A 78 5.54 -7.28 -18.93
CA SER A 78 6.98 -7.23 -18.65
C SER A 78 7.21 -7.07 -17.15
N VAL A 79 8.18 -7.79 -16.63
CA VAL A 79 8.56 -7.73 -15.21
C VAL A 79 9.99 -7.25 -15.09
N CYS A 80 10.25 -6.30 -14.22
CA CYS A 80 11.58 -5.85 -13.85
C CYS A 80 11.82 -6.16 -12.36
N VAL A 81 12.69 -7.14 -12.09
CA VAL A 81 13.15 -7.40 -10.72
C VAL A 81 14.36 -6.51 -10.47
N ALA A 82 14.19 -5.57 -9.55
CA ALA A 82 15.16 -4.50 -9.33
C ALA A 82 15.96 -4.75 -8.05
N PHE A 83 17.15 -5.30 -8.21
CA PHE A 83 18.13 -5.51 -7.14
C PHE A 83 18.94 -4.25 -6.88
N GLU A 84 19.47 -4.12 -5.68
CA GLU A 84 20.52 -3.15 -5.37
C GLU A 84 21.91 -3.82 -5.51
N GLN A 85 22.86 -3.15 -6.17
CA GLN A 85 24.20 -3.69 -6.40
C GLN A 85 24.94 -4.01 -5.10
N ARG A 86 24.65 -3.27 -4.02
CA ARG A 86 25.24 -3.47 -2.69
C ARG A 86 24.86 -4.82 -2.04
N GLU A 87 23.85 -5.54 -2.55
CA GLU A 87 23.53 -6.90 -2.12
C GLU A 87 24.60 -7.91 -2.60
N GLY A 88 25.38 -7.56 -3.60
CA GLY A 88 26.55 -8.30 -4.02
C GLY A 88 26.24 -9.64 -4.69
N LYS A 89 26.94 -10.71 -4.26
CA LYS A 89 26.82 -12.06 -4.84
C LYS A 89 25.41 -12.63 -4.69
N SER A 90 24.76 -12.39 -3.55
CA SER A 90 23.40 -12.88 -3.26
C SER A 90 22.39 -12.44 -4.32
N ALA A 91 22.41 -11.14 -4.71
CA ALA A 91 21.56 -10.63 -5.77
C ALA A 91 21.77 -11.35 -7.12
N LYS A 92 23.04 -11.63 -7.47
CA LYS A 92 23.37 -12.31 -8.73
C LYS A 92 22.87 -13.76 -8.73
N ASP A 93 23.00 -14.46 -7.60
CA ASP A 93 22.57 -15.86 -7.48
C ASP A 93 21.04 -15.96 -7.53
N LYS A 94 20.32 -15.07 -6.82
CA LYS A 94 18.86 -14.95 -6.90
C LYS A 94 18.40 -14.60 -8.32
N ALA A 95 19.05 -13.66 -8.97
CA ALA A 95 18.72 -13.28 -10.34
C ALA A 95 18.83 -14.44 -11.31
N ARG A 96 19.92 -15.25 -11.25
CA ARG A 96 20.08 -16.45 -12.08
C ARG A 96 18.97 -17.47 -11.85
N ALA A 97 18.58 -17.71 -10.59
CA ALA A 97 17.49 -18.61 -10.25
C ALA A 97 16.16 -18.11 -10.84
N ILE A 98 15.87 -16.81 -10.70
CA ILE A 98 14.67 -16.16 -11.25
C ILE A 98 14.67 -16.25 -12.79
N GLU A 99 15.76 -15.90 -13.45
CA GLU A 99 15.87 -15.99 -14.92
C GLU A 99 15.65 -17.43 -15.40
N LYS A 100 16.21 -18.43 -14.72
CA LYS A 100 16.02 -19.84 -15.06
C LYS A 100 14.55 -20.26 -14.90
N ARG A 101 13.89 -19.90 -13.79
CA ARG A 101 12.52 -20.33 -13.44
C ARG A 101 11.46 -19.64 -14.29
N TYR A 102 11.63 -18.36 -14.60
CA TYR A 102 10.62 -17.56 -15.27
C TYR A 102 10.93 -17.26 -16.75
N ARG A 103 11.91 -17.92 -17.35
CA ARG A 103 12.24 -17.79 -18.78
C ARG A 103 10.99 -18.07 -19.63
N GLY A 104 10.62 -17.14 -20.50
CA GLY A 104 9.47 -17.26 -21.41
C GLY A 104 8.10 -17.15 -20.75
N LYS A 105 8.01 -16.87 -19.45
CA LYS A 105 6.73 -16.67 -18.77
C LYS A 105 6.13 -15.28 -18.97
N PHE A 106 6.92 -14.31 -19.39
CA PHE A 106 6.52 -12.92 -19.62
C PHE A 106 7.02 -12.44 -20.97
N ALA A 107 6.47 -11.34 -21.48
CA ALA A 107 6.98 -10.69 -22.70
C ALA A 107 8.46 -10.30 -22.54
N ASN A 108 8.82 -9.76 -21.36
CA ASN A 108 10.19 -9.49 -20.99
C ASN A 108 10.36 -9.74 -19.49
N LEU A 109 11.48 -10.36 -19.12
CA LEU A 109 11.97 -10.42 -17.74
C LEU A 109 13.29 -9.64 -17.70
N LEU A 110 13.27 -8.50 -17.03
CA LEU A 110 14.42 -7.64 -16.82
C LEU A 110 14.96 -7.85 -15.42
N ILE A 111 16.27 -7.89 -15.32
CA ILE A 111 16.97 -7.81 -14.05
C ILE A 111 17.75 -6.48 -14.07
N SER A 112 17.52 -5.64 -13.08
CA SER A 112 18.32 -4.44 -12.88
C SER A 112 19.13 -4.51 -11.60
N TYR A 113 20.28 -3.87 -11.60
CA TYR A 113 21.16 -3.73 -10.44
C TYR A 113 21.41 -2.24 -10.23
N HIS A 114 20.70 -1.63 -9.30
CA HIS A 114 20.88 -0.22 -8.99
C HIS A 114 22.25 0.00 -8.35
N PRO A 115 23.13 0.81 -8.95
CA PRO A 115 24.46 1.09 -8.40
C PRO A 115 24.36 1.94 -7.12
N ASP A 116 25.42 1.92 -6.31
CA ASP A 116 25.55 2.81 -5.16
C ASP A 116 25.99 4.20 -5.65
N ILE A 117 25.04 5.12 -5.80
CA ILE A 117 25.27 6.47 -6.33
C ILE A 117 25.32 7.45 -5.15
N ALA A 118 26.38 8.26 -5.10
CA ALA A 118 26.49 9.33 -4.11
C ALA A 118 25.31 10.30 -4.22
N ARG A 119 24.77 10.73 -3.06
CA ARG A 119 23.60 11.61 -2.91
C ARG A 119 22.23 10.99 -3.22
N GLU A 120 22.16 9.70 -3.53
CA GLU A 120 20.88 8.98 -3.56
C GLU A 120 20.61 8.30 -2.22
N VAL A 121 19.37 8.37 -1.75
CA VAL A 121 18.94 7.61 -0.57
C VAL A 121 18.80 6.15 -0.98
N LYS A 122 19.51 5.27 -0.24
CA LYS A 122 19.47 3.82 -0.46
C LYS A 122 18.10 3.28 -0.05
N GLY A 123 17.36 2.75 -1.02
CA GLY A 123 16.04 2.22 -0.76
C GLY A 123 15.18 2.04 -1.99
N LYS A 124 13.89 1.78 -1.74
CA LYS A 124 12.91 1.46 -2.77
C LYS A 124 12.79 2.57 -3.82
N SER A 125 12.80 3.84 -3.41
CA SER A 125 12.58 4.97 -4.30
C SER A 125 13.61 5.07 -5.42
N SER A 126 14.89 5.18 -5.06
CA SER A 126 16.01 5.26 -6.03
C SER A 126 16.10 4.00 -6.89
N ASN A 127 15.92 2.81 -6.28
CA ASN A 127 15.97 1.54 -6.99
C ASN A 127 14.88 1.44 -8.07
N GLN A 128 13.62 1.76 -7.75
CA GLN A 128 12.54 1.69 -8.74
C GLN A 128 12.60 2.82 -9.78
N ALA A 129 13.14 3.99 -9.44
CA ALA A 129 13.40 5.07 -10.40
C ALA A 129 14.41 4.62 -11.47
N TYR A 130 15.50 3.97 -11.04
CA TYR A 130 16.49 3.39 -11.93
C TYR A 130 15.91 2.30 -12.83
N ALA A 131 15.16 1.35 -12.24
CA ALA A 131 14.49 0.26 -12.94
C ALA A 131 13.47 0.77 -13.97
N GLY A 132 12.67 1.79 -13.61
CA GLY A 132 11.69 2.41 -14.50
C GLY A 132 12.32 3.05 -15.73
N LYS A 133 13.42 3.80 -15.55
CA LYS A 133 14.20 4.40 -16.65
C LYS A 133 14.82 3.33 -17.56
N LEU A 134 15.35 2.24 -16.97
CA LEU A 134 15.90 1.12 -17.74
C LEU A 134 14.81 0.39 -18.54
N ALA A 135 13.66 0.14 -17.94
CA ALA A 135 12.53 -0.49 -18.61
C ALA A 135 11.97 0.38 -19.75
N LYS A 136 11.91 1.71 -19.59
CA LYS A 136 11.57 2.62 -20.70
C LYS A 136 12.51 2.48 -21.88
N LYS A 137 13.83 2.46 -21.64
CA LYS A 137 14.82 2.27 -22.71
C LYS A 137 14.58 0.98 -23.49
N LEU A 138 14.18 -0.10 -22.81
CA LEU A 138 13.84 -1.35 -23.50
C LEU A 138 12.51 -1.27 -24.25
N LEU A 139 11.44 -0.92 -23.55
CA LEU A 139 10.08 -1.04 -24.09
C LEU A 139 9.78 0.05 -25.13
N VAL A 140 10.19 1.29 -24.88
CA VAL A 140 9.88 2.43 -25.74
C VAL A 140 10.98 2.64 -26.77
N ASP A 141 12.25 2.79 -26.34
CA ASP A 141 13.30 3.23 -27.25
C ASP A 141 13.74 2.09 -28.19
N ARG A 142 13.88 0.83 -27.68
CA ARG A 142 14.30 -0.34 -28.47
C ARG A 142 13.12 -1.07 -29.13
N GLN A 143 12.07 -1.43 -28.33
CA GLN A 143 10.93 -2.20 -28.86
C GLN A 143 9.87 -1.33 -29.53
N LYS A 144 10.02 0.01 -29.51
CA LYS A 144 9.13 0.98 -30.15
C LYS A 144 7.68 0.89 -29.70
N ARG A 145 7.44 0.44 -28.46
CA ARG A 145 6.08 0.45 -27.88
C ARG A 145 5.65 1.88 -27.61
N ASP A 146 4.38 2.16 -27.83
CA ASP A 146 3.83 3.49 -27.52
C ASP A 146 3.73 3.67 -26.00
N ILE A 147 4.46 4.61 -25.46
CA ILE A 147 4.50 4.94 -24.03
C ILE A 147 3.12 5.24 -23.45
N LYS A 148 2.19 5.72 -24.29
CA LYS A 148 0.80 6.02 -23.92
C LYS A 148 -0.02 4.78 -23.58
N PHE A 149 0.43 3.59 -23.95
CA PHE A 149 -0.25 2.33 -23.67
C PHE A 149 0.52 1.45 -22.68
N ILE A 150 1.47 2.00 -21.95
CA ILE A 150 2.23 1.26 -20.95
C ILE A 150 1.79 1.71 -19.54
N THR A 151 1.26 0.76 -18.75
CA THR A 151 1.06 0.96 -17.31
C THR A 151 2.28 0.48 -16.53
N VAL A 152 2.55 1.09 -15.40
CA VAL A 152 3.60 0.69 -14.48
C VAL A 152 2.97 0.35 -13.14
N THR A 153 3.25 -0.85 -12.63
CA THR A 153 2.86 -1.26 -11.28
C THR A 153 4.12 -1.35 -10.41
N SER A 154 4.20 -0.51 -9.37
CA SER A 154 5.16 -0.67 -8.29
C SER A 154 4.62 -1.72 -7.33
N LYS A 155 5.39 -2.77 -7.05
CA LYS A 155 4.95 -3.91 -6.25
C LYS A 155 6.08 -4.37 -5.34
N ASP A 156 5.85 -4.40 -4.03
CA ASP A 156 6.81 -4.95 -3.07
C ASP A 156 7.11 -6.43 -3.37
N ALA A 157 8.29 -6.91 -2.99
CA ALA A 157 8.74 -8.27 -3.33
C ALA A 157 7.81 -9.35 -2.78
N ASP A 158 7.27 -9.14 -1.56
CA ASP A 158 6.29 -10.02 -0.90
C ASP A 158 4.85 -9.83 -1.39
N GLY A 159 4.60 -8.80 -2.22
CA GLY A 159 3.29 -8.47 -2.73
C GLY A 159 2.72 -9.56 -3.65
N ILE A 160 1.47 -9.96 -3.43
CA ILE A 160 0.72 -10.92 -4.25
C ILE A 160 -0.49 -10.20 -4.84
N LEU A 161 -0.50 -10.02 -6.16
CA LEU A 161 -1.65 -9.44 -6.85
C LEU A 161 -2.75 -10.49 -7.05
N PHE A 162 -4.00 -10.08 -6.89
CA PHE A 162 -5.13 -10.91 -7.25
C PHE A 162 -5.10 -11.25 -8.75
N GLU A 163 -5.50 -12.44 -9.13
CA GLU A 163 -5.36 -12.98 -10.51
C GLU A 163 -5.97 -12.09 -11.62
N LYS A 164 -6.99 -11.29 -11.30
CA LYS A 164 -7.67 -10.39 -12.24
C LYS A 164 -7.20 -8.94 -12.17
N TYR A 165 -6.09 -8.67 -11.45
CA TYR A 165 -5.66 -7.30 -11.21
C TYR A 165 -5.28 -6.56 -12.50
N LEU A 166 -4.49 -7.18 -13.37
CA LEU A 166 -4.03 -6.55 -14.61
C LEU A 166 -5.17 -6.36 -15.62
N SER A 167 -6.14 -7.26 -15.67
CA SER A 167 -7.34 -7.09 -16.49
C SER A 167 -8.21 -5.93 -16.01
N ALA A 168 -8.42 -5.80 -14.70
CA ALA A 168 -9.16 -4.68 -14.11
C ALA A 168 -8.43 -3.34 -14.29
N LEU A 169 -7.10 -3.33 -14.11
CA LEU A 169 -6.26 -2.15 -14.37
C LEU A 169 -6.38 -1.72 -15.84
N SER A 170 -6.28 -2.67 -16.76
CA SER A 170 -6.42 -2.40 -18.20
C SER A 170 -7.78 -1.81 -18.54
N TYR A 171 -8.85 -2.38 -17.96
CA TYR A 171 -10.20 -1.87 -18.17
C TYR A 171 -10.32 -0.41 -17.71
N LYS A 172 -9.87 -0.11 -16.47
CA LYS A 172 -9.88 1.26 -15.94
C LYS A 172 -9.04 2.21 -16.77
N PHE A 173 -7.84 1.80 -17.14
CA PHE A 173 -6.94 2.59 -17.98
C PHE A 173 -7.54 2.94 -19.33
N LEU A 174 -8.08 1.95 -20.04
CA LEU A 174 -8.62 2.14 -21.39
C LEU A 174 -10.00 2.80 -21.42
N SER A 175 -10.75 2.75 -20.32
CA SER A 175 -12.06 3.40 -20.18
C SER A 175 -11.97 4.82 -19.63
N SER A 176 -10.79 5.26 -19.21
CA SER A 176 -10.58 6.63 -18.70
C SER A 176 -10.33 7.60 -19.84
N ASP A 177 -10.93 8.78 -19.77
CA ASP A 177 -10.64 9.88 -20.68
C ASP A 177 -9.26 10.49 -20.46
N LEU A 178 -8.73 10.38 -19.24
CA LEU A 178 -7.46 10.95 -18.81
C LEU A 178 -6.53 9.92 -18.14
N PRO A 179 -6.20 8.79 -18.82
CA PRO A 179 -5.48 7.68 -18.20
C PRO A 179 -4.08 8.04 -17.71
N HIS A 180 -3.50 9.15 -18.19
CA HIS A 180 -2.18 9.64 -17.78
C HIS A 180 -2.22 10.61 -16.60
N LEU A 181 -3.38 10.80 -15.98
CA LEU A 181 -3.57 11.64 -14.80
C LEU A 181 -4.09 10.83 -13.61
N HIS A 182 -3.97 9.48 -13.67
CA HIS A 182 -4.43 8.62 -12.59
C HIS A 182 -3.33 7.72 -12.05
N PHE A 183 -3.40 7.53 -10.74
CA PHE A 183 -2.86 6.37 -10.06
C PHE A 183 -4.01 5.41 -9.74
N TRP A 184 -3.74 4.12 -9.71
CA TRP A 184 -4.70 3.07 -9.36
C TRP A 184 -4.21 2.31 -8.14
N GLN A 185 -5.05 2.30 -7.10
CA GLN A 185 -4.73 1.72 -5.80
C GLN A 185 -5.55 0.46 -5.56
N PRO A 186 -4.94 -0.74 -5.42
CA PRO A 186 -5.63 -1.92 -4.91
C PRO A 186 -5.85 -1.81 -3.40
N ILE A 187 -6.67 -2.69 -2.85
CA ILE A 187 -6.81 -2.85 -1.39
C ILE A 187 -5.65 -3.71 -0.91
N VAL A 188 -4.68 -3.11 -0.24
CA VAL A 188 -3.55 -3.86 0.32
C VAL A 188 -3.95 -4.51 1.65
N LEU A 189 -3.81 -5.83 1.73
CA LEU A 189 -4.19 -6.65 2.87
C LEU A 189 -2.97 -7.41 3.40
N PHE A 190 -2.59 -7.17 4.65
CA PHE A 190 -1.44 -7.81 5.28
C PHE A 190 -1.80 -9.20 5.82
N TYR A 191 -2.24 -10.10 4.92
CA TYR A 191 -2.80 -11.41 5.28
C TYR A 191 -1.99 -12.61 4.81
N ASN A 192 -0.90 -12.44 4.05
CA ASN A 192 -0.15 -13.57 3.50
C ASN A 192 0.31 -14.56 4.58
N ASN A 193 0.85 -14.03 5.69
CA ASN A 193 1.40 -14.80 6.81
C ASN A 193 0.68 -14.49 8.14
N ILE A 194 -0.54 -13.98 8.10
CA ILE A 194 -1.28 -13.45 9.27
C ILE A 194 -1.41 -14.47 10.41
N TRP A 195 -1.47 -15.76 10.10
CA TRP A 195 -1.58 -16.83 11.09
C TRP A 195 -0.23 -17.27 11.66
N GLN A 196 0.87 -16.83 11.07
CA GLN A 196 2.24 -17.17 11.46
C GLN A 196 2.88 -16.13 12.37
N VAL A 197 2.30 -14.92 12.43
CA VAL A 197 2.84 -13.82 13.22
C VAL A 197 2.26 -13.77 14.64
N PRO A 198 2.99 -13.17 15.61
CA PRO A 198 2.53 -12.92 16.97
C PRO A 198 1.20 -12.14 17.05
N ALA A 199 0.43 -12.34 18.13
CA ALA A 199 -0.87 -11.69 18.29
C ALA A 199 -0.84 -10.14 18.18
N PRO A 200 0.12 -9.40 18.78
CA PRO A 200 0.19 -7.94 18.60
C PRO A 200 0.37 -7.52 17.14
N ILE A 201 1.24 -8.22 16.40
CA ILE A 201 1.48 -7.94 14.97
C ILE A 201 0.21 -8.24 14.16
N ARG A 202 -0.50 -9.31 14.51
CA ARG A 202 -1.77 -9.67 13.87
C ARG A 202 -2.82 -8.57 14.06
N VAL A 203 -2.92 -8.01 15.25
CA VAL A 203 -3.83 -6.89 15.55
C VAL A 203 -3.46 -5.66 14.69
N MET A 204 -2.20 -5.26 14.67
CA MET A 204 -1.75 -4.12 13.86
C MET A 204 -2.00 -4.34 12.37
N SER A 205 -1.65 -5.52 11.85
CA SER A 205 -1.89 -5.87 10.43
C SER A 205 -3.38 -5.89 10.08
N THR A 206 -4.26 -6.31 11.01
CA THR A 206 -5.71 -6.24 10.85
C THR A 206 -6.18 -4.80 10.73
N PHE A 207 -5.77 -3.93 11.66
CA PHE A 207 -6.16 -2.52 11.61
C PHE A 207 -5.66 -1.82 10.35
N SER A 208 -4.41 -2.05 9.96
CA SER A 208 -3.84 -1.52 8.72
C SER A 208 -4.62 -1.98 7.48
N SER A 209 -4.97 -3.26 7.41
CA SER A 209 -5.76 -3.83 6.30
C SER A 209 -7.16 -3.23 6.21
N ILE A 210 -7.85 -3.07 7.35
CA ILE A 210 -9.18 -2.48 7.40
C ILE A 210 -9.15 -0.99 7.10
N TRP A 211 -8.16 -0.27 7.62
CA TRP A 211 -7.97 1.15 7.31
C TRP A 211 -7.81 1.36 5.80
N GLN A 212 -6.95 0.57 5.15
CA GLN A 212 -6.78 0.63 3.70
C GLN A 212 -8.05 0.21 2.95
N THR A 213 -8.77 -0.79 3.45
CA THR A 213 -10.09 -1.16 2.89
C THR A 213 -11.04 0.03 2.91
N GLY A 214 -11.16 0.72 4.04
CA GLY A 214 -12.02 1.90 4.17
C GLY A 214 -11.59 3.06 3.28
N LEU A 215 -10.28 3.28 3.17
CA LEU A 215 -9.71 4.37 2.38
C LEU A 215 -10.02 4.25 0.89
N ASN A 216 -10.12 3.04 0.35
CA ASN A 216 -10.47 2.82 -1.05
C ASN A 216 -11.88 3.32 -1.43
N SER A 217 -12.79 3.54 -0.47
CA SER A 217 -14.07 4.24 -0.70
C SER A 217 -14.02 5.73 -0.39
N ARG A 218 -12.83 6.27 -0.07
CA ARG A 218 -12.60 7.69 0.22
C ARG A 218 -11.66 8.30 -0.81
N THR A 219 -12.13 8.43 -2.05
CA THR A 219 -11.33 9.00 -3.16
C THR A 219 -10.82 10.40 -2.87
N ASP A 220 -11.52 11.15 -2.01
CA ASP A 220 -11.11 12.46 -1.51
C ASP A 220 -9.85 12.42 -0.62
N ARG A 221 -9.55 11.27 -0.01
CA ARG A 221 -8.39 11.04 0.86
C ARG A 221 -7.40 10.01 0.32
N LEU A 222 -7.78 9.26 -0.70
CA LEU A 222 -6.97 8.17 -1.22
C LEU A 222 -5.66 8.72 -1.81
N VAL A 223 -4.56 8.13 -1.39
CA VAL A 223 -3.20 8.32 -1.91
C VAL A 223 -2.59 6.94 -2.17
N ASN A 224 -1.41 6.90 -2.75
CA ASN A 224 -0.73 5.63 -3.02
C ASN A 224 -0.14 5.01 -1.75
N TYR A 225 -0.18 3.68 -1.68
CA TYR A 225 0.45 2.89 -0.62
C TYR A 225 1.08 1.64 -1.20
N SER A 226 2.28 1.28 -0.76
CA SER A 226 2.93 -0.01 -0.95
C SER A 226 2.87 -0.53 -2.40
N ILE A 227 1.69 -0.95 -2.87
CA ILE A 227 1.43 -1.47 -4.22
C ILE A 227 0.44 -0.55 -4.91
N TYR A 228 0.83 0.00 -6.06
CA TYR A 228 -0.01 0.89 -6.86
C TYR A 228 0.40 0.85 -8.33
N SER A 229 -0.47 1.34 -9.19
CA SER A 229 -0.19 1.44 -10.63
C SER A 229 -0.42 2.85 -11.15
N THR A 230 0.29 3.18 -12.23
CA THR A 230 0.10 4.44 -12.98
C THR A 230 0.52 4.24 -14.43
N SER A 231 0.49 5.29 -15.26
CA SER A 231 1.02 5.21 -16.62
C SER A 231 2.52 5.50 -16.67
N LEU A 232 3.25 4.83 -17.58
CA LEU A 232 4.66 5.14 -17.83
C LEU A 232 4.81 6.57 -18.35
N LYS A 233 3.84 7.06 -19.11
CA LYS A 233 3.80 8.46 -19.61
C LYS A 233 3.79 9.47 -18.45
N LEU A 234 2.98 9.25 -17.42
CA LEU A 234 2.96 10.13 -16.24
C LEU A 234 4.30 10.11 -15.53
N LEU A 235 4.87 8.92 -15.29
CA LEU A 235 6.18 8.79 -14.62
C LEU A 235 7.29 9.49 -15.39
N ASP A 236 7.28 9.34 -16.71
CA ASP A 236 8.27 10.00 -17.58
C ASP A 236 8.12 11.52 -17.56
N ASP A 237 6.89 12.02 -17.59
CA ASP A 237 6.60 13.45 -17.54
C ASP A 237 7.05 14.13 -16.25
N VAL A 238 6.97 13.42 -15.11
CA VAL A 238 7.34 13.97 -13.80
C VAL A 238 8.76 13.59 -13.35
N GLY A 239 9.52 12.89 -14.20
CA GLY A 239 10.91 12.51 -13.93
C GLY A 239 11.09 11.32 -13.00
N TYR A 240 10.09 10.42 -12.94
CA TYR A 240 10.07 9.23 -12.07
C TYR A 240 10.04 9.56 -10.57
N TRP A 241 10.32 8.57 -9.73
CA TRP A 241 10.40 8.74 -8.26
C TRP A 241 11.58 9.61 -7.88
N ASP A 242 11.46 10.37 -6.81
CA ASP A 242 12.54 11.14 -6.23
C ASP A 242 13.58 10.20 -5.60
N ILE A 243 14.86 10.49 -5.80
CA ILE A 243 15.96 9.60 -5.39
C ILE A 243 16.50 9.91 -3.99
N ASP A 244 15.98 10.94 -3.36
CA ASP A 244 16.41 11.50 -2.08
C ASP A 244 15.37 11.32 -0.96
N VAL A 245 14.37 10.44 -1.17
CA VAL A 245 13.26 10.23 -0.23
C VAL A 245 13.11 8.75 0.17
N ILE A 246 12.56 8.51 1.36
CA ILE A 246 12.20 7.18 1.86
C ILE A 246 10.74 6.84 1.53
N PRO A 247 9.73 7.71 1.83
CA PRO A 247 8.32 7.43 1.57
C PRO A 247 7.94 7.75 0.11
N GLU A 248 8.33 6.89 -0.81
CA GLU A 248 8.22 7.13 -2.25
C GLU A 248 6.78 7.14 -2.78
N ASP A 249 5.86 6.43 -2.15
CA ASP A 249 4.49 6.24 -2.59
C ASP A 249 3.63 7.51 -2.45
N TYR A 250 3.64 8.15 -1.28
CA TYR A 250 3.03 9.48 -1.12
C TYR A 250 3.71 10.52 -2.00
N ARG A 251 5.03 10.47 -2.01
CA ARG A 251 5.85 11.48 -2.69
C ARG A 251 5.59 11.52 -4.18
N ILE A 252 5.55 10.39 -4.87
CA ILE A 252 5.31 10.36 -6.32
C ILE A 252 3.89 10.85 -6.67
N PHE A 253 2.90 10.58 -5.82
CA PHE A 253 1.55 11.13 -6.02
C PHE A 253 1.56 12.65 -5.92
N PHE A 254 2.07 13.23 -4.83
CA PHE A 254 2.10 14.68 -4.65
C PHE A 254 2.98 15.39 -5.66
N LYS A 255 4.12 14.81 -6.02
CA LYS A 255 4.96 15.31 -7.12
C LYS A 255 4.17 15.40 -8.42
N SER A 256 3.45 14.35 -8.78
CA SER A 256 2.61 14.32 -9.96
C SER A 256 1.43 15.29 -9.86
N TYR A 257 0.79 15.36 -8.70
CA TYR A 257 -0.32 16.25 -8.43
C TYR A 257 0.05 17.72 -8.64
N PHE A 258 1.16 18.17 -8.08
CA PHE A 258 1.63 19.54 -8.25
C PHE A 258 2.13 19.79 -9.67
N ALA A 259 2.93 18.89 -10.25
CA ALA A 259 3.45 19.02 -11.62
C ALA A 259 2.35 19.05 -12.70
N LYS A 260 1.17 18.52 -12.41
CA LYS A 260 0.01 18.50 -13.32
C LYS A 260 -1.13 19.38 -12.81
N GLU A 261 -0.83 20.46 -12.09
CA GLU A 261 -1.77 21.51 -11.68
C GLU A 261 -3.00 20.97 -10.93
N GLY A 262 -2.79 19.96 -10.08
CA GLY A 262 -3.86 19.36 -9.30
C GLY A 262 -4.82 18.45 -10.08
N LYS A 263 -4.48 18.08 -11.32
CA LYS A 263 -5.35 17.24 -12.18
C LYS A 263 -5.16 15.74 -11.93
N VAL A 264 -4.10 15.33 -11.22
CA VAL A 264 -3.83 13.93 -10.90
C VAL A 264 -4.67 13.48 -9.70
N ASP A 265 -5.29 12.32 -9.83
CA ASP A 265 -6.09 11.68 -8.77
C ASP A 265 -5.70 10.20 -8.59
N VAL A 266 -6.14 9.61 -7.46
CA VAL A 266 -6.00 8.18 -7.19
C VAL A 266 -7.37 7.52 -7.28
N GLU A 267 -7.48 6.50 -8.14
CA GLU A 267 -8.66 5.68 -8.27
C GLU A 267 -8.51 4.31 -7.59
N PRO A 268 -9.53 3.84 -6.87
CA PRO A 268 -9.53 2.50 -6.31
C PRO A 268 -9.77 1.43 -7.39
N VAL A 269 -9.06 0.32 -7.31
CA VAL A 269 -9.31 -0.86 -8.18
C VAL A 269 -10.32 -1.82 -7.56
N PHE A 270 -10.53 -1.77 -6.25
CA PHE A 270 -11.37 -2.69 -5.46
C PHE A 270 -11.00 -4.18 -5.61
N LEU A 271 -9.79 -4.49 -6.00
CA LEU A 271 -9.24 -5.84 -5.94
C LEU A 271 -8.16 -5.91 -4.87
N PRO A 272 -7.97 -7.05 -4.20
CA PRO A 272 -6.96 -7.16 -3.17
C PRO A 272 -5.57 -7.32 -3.78
N ALA A 273 -4.60 -6.73 -3.10
CA ALA A 273 -3.20 -7.09 -3.16
C ALA A 273 -2.78 -7.54 -1.76
N TYR A 274 -2.15 -8.69 -1.66
CA TYR A 274 -1.77 -9.24 -0.37
C TYR A 274 -0.29 -8.98 -0.09
N ALA A 275 0.03 -8.61 1.15
CA ALA A 275 1.38 -8.38 1.62
C ALA A 275 1.65 -9.18 2.90
N ASP A 276 2.92 -9.34 3.25
CA ASP A 276 3.31 -10.00 4.48
C ASP A 276 3.16 -9.06 5.68
N ALA A 277 2.65 -9.59 6.79
CA ALA A 277 2.76 -8.94 8.09
C ALA A 277 4.20 -9.06 8.60
N ALA A 278 4.67 -8.10 9.40
CA ALA A 278 6.03 -8.07 9.91
C ALA A 278 6.40 -9.36 10.65
N GLN A 279 7.33 -10.13 10.12
CA GLN A 279 7.76 -11.41 10.67
C GLN A 279 9.28 -11.49 10.79
N SER A 280 9.75 -12.17 11.83
CA SER A 280 11.17 -12.51 12.00
C SER A 280 11.31 -13.89 12.66
N SER A 281 12.54 -14.35 12.88
CA SER A 281 12.84 -15.68 13.39
C SER A 281 12.35 -15.97 14.82
N THR A 282 12.06 -14.93 15.63
CA THR A 282 11.56 -15.08 17.01
C THR A 282 10.45 -14.08 17.29
N TYR A 283 9.69 -14.33 18.37
CA TYR A 283 8.63 -13.44 18.84
C TYR A 283 9.12 -12.00 19.04
N PHE A 284 10.18 -11.82 19.85
CA PHE A 284 10.73 -10.49 20.14
C PHE A 284 11.34 -9.82 18.91
N LYS A 285 12.06 -10.55 18.08
CA LYS A 285 12.59 -10.01 16.82
C LYS A 285 11.47 -9.57 15.87
N SER A 286 10.33 -10.27 15.88
CA SER A 286 9.17 -9.86 15.09
C SER A 286 8.55 -8.56 15.59
N LEU A 287 8.52 -8.33 16.92
CA LEU A 287 8.08 -7.05 17.49
C LEU A 287 9.05 -5.91 17.15
N VAL A 288 10.35 -6.17 17.23
CA VAL A 288 11.38 -5.19 16.81
C VAL A 288 11.21 -4.87 15.31
N ASN A 289 10.97 -5.87 14.49
CA ASN A 289 10.74 -5.70 13.04
C ASN A 289 9.49 -4.85 12.78
N LEU A 290 8.40 -5.08 13.53
CA LEU A 290 7.21 -4.24 13.47
C LEU A 290 7.54 -2.78 13.85
N TYR A 291 8.27 -2.57 14.95
CA TYR A 291 8.67 -1.24 15.38
C TYR A 291 9.51 -0.52 14.31
N GLU A 292 10.49 -1.19 13.71
CA GLU A 292 11.30 -0.61 12.63
C GLU A 292 10.50 -0.34 11.36
N GLN A 293 9.47 -1.14 11.08
CA GLN A 293 8.53 -0.90 9.99
C GLN A 293 7.67 0.35 10.24
N GLU A 294 7.05 0.45 11.43
CA GLU A 294 6.25 1.60 11.84
C GLU A 294 7.08 2.89 11.88
N LYS A 295 8.31 2.80 12.38
CA LYS A 295 9.27 3.91 12.39
C LYS A 295 9.59 4.41 10.97
N ARG A 296 9.78 3.49 10.01
CA ARG A 296 9.98 3.89 8.60
C ARG A 296 8.73 4.57 8.02
N TRP A 297 7.53 4.11 8.38
CA TRP A 297 6.30 4.74 7.93
C TRP A 297 6.11 6.12 8.57
N ALA A 298 6.40 6.24 9.85
CA ALA A 298 6.37 7.54 10.56
C ALA A 298 7.36 8.54 9.96
N TRP A 299 8.44 8.07 9.32
CA TRP A 299 9.39 8.95 8.61
C TRP A 299 8.73 9.73 7.46
N GLY A 300 7.53 9.34 7.04
CA GLY A 300 6.71 10.08 6.08
C GLY A 300 6.48 11.54 6.46
N VAL A 301 6.51 11.87 7.76
CA VAL A 301 6.41 13.24 8.28
C VAL A 301 7.51 14.16 7.72
N SER A 302 8.65 13.62 7.30
CA SER A 302 9.73 14.41 6.67
C SER A 302 9.32 15.10 5.37
N ASP A 303 8.27 14.59 4.70
CA ASP A 303 7.73 15.18 3.48
C ASP A 303 6.72 16.30 3.73
N ASP A 304 6.31 16.56 4.98
CA ASP A 304 5.35 17.62 5.30
C ASP A 304 5.86 18.99 4.85
N ALA A 305 7.15 19.25 5.03
CA ALA A 305 7.77 20.49 4.54
C ALA A 305 7.67 20.64 3.02
N TYR A 306 7.82 19.54 2.28
CA TYR A 306 7.63 19.53 0.83
C TYR A 306 6.18 19.80 0.45
N PHE A 307 5.21 19.20 1.15
CA PHE A 307 3.79 19.41 0.86
C PHE A 307 3.37 20.86 1.15
N ILE A 308 3.81 21.42 2.27
CA ILE A 308 3.53 22.82 2.64
C ILE A 308 4.17 23.78 1.63
N LYS A 309 5.46 23.57 1.29
CA LYS A 309 6.14 24.38 0.28
C LYS A 309 5.38 24.40 -1.04
N ASN A 310 5.02 23.22 -1.57
CA ASN A 310 4.31 23.12 -2.85
C ASN A 310 2.87 23.67 -2.75
N TRP A 311 2.21 23.51 -1.61
CA TRP A 311 0.92 24.15 -1.36
C TRP A 311 1.00 25.69 -1.44
N LEU A 312 2.09 26.29 -0.96
CA LEU A 312 2.31 27.74 -1.02
C LEU A 312 2.57 28.24 -2.44
N ILE A 313 3.44 27.55 -3.19
CA ILE A 313 3.93 28.04 -4.50
C ILE A 313 2.99 27.73 -5.66
N HIS A 314 2.23 26.63 -5.63
CA HIS A 314 1.32 26.22 -6.71
C HIS A 314 -0.06 26.90 -6.59
N THR A 315 -0.07 28.22 -6.77
CA THR A 315 -1.29 29.05 -6.64
C THR A 315 -2.25 28.88 -7.81
N GLU A 316 -1.83 28.30 -8.93
CA GLU A 316 -2.65 27.93 -10.08
C GLU A 316 -3.67 26.83 -9.73
N ILE A 317 -3.42 26.04 -8.69
CA ILE A 317 -4.38 25.05 -8.19
C ILE A 317 -5.38 25.76 -7.27
N PRO A 318 -6.70 25.58 -7.46
CA PRO A 318 -7.71 26.22 -6.61
C PRO A 318 -7.43 25.99 -5.11
N PHE A 319 -7.50 27.07 -4.32
CA PHE A 319 -7.09 27.09 -2.91
C PHE A 319 -7.68 25.93 -2.09
N TRP A 320 -8.98 25.73 -2.13
CA TRP A 320 -9.63 24.66 -1.36
C TRP A 320 -9.22 23.26 -1.84
N LYS A 321 -9.01 23.06 -3.14
CA LYS A 321 -8.60 21.76 -3.69
C LYS A 321 -7.22 21.36 -3.17
N ARG A 322 -6.23 22.26 -3.26
CA ARG A 322 -4.86 22.00 -2.76
C ARG A 322 -4.80 21.91 -1.23
N THR A 323 -5.58 22.78 -0.52
CA THR A 323 -5.61 22.81 0.94
C THR A 323 -6.19 21.52 1.52
N ILE A 324 -7.33 21.06 1.03
CA ILE A 324 -7.95 19.82 1.51
C ILE A 324 -7.02 18.63 1.28
N ARG A 325 -6.36 18.55 0.14
CA ARG A 325 -5.49 17.43 -0.20
C ARG A 325 -4.24 17.38 0.71
N VAL A 326 -3.56 18.51 0.88
CA VAL A 326 -2.38 18.62 1.76
C VAL A 326 -2.76 18.47 3.23
N PHE A 327 -3.81 19.17 3.68
CA PHE A 327 -4.24 19.15 5.07
C PHE A 327 -4.59 17.74 5.56
N LYS A 328 -5.18 16.90 4.70
CA LYS A 328 -5.50 15.51 5.07
C LYS A 328 -4.28 14.65 5.38
N VAL A 329 -3.18 14.86 4.67
CA VAL A 329 -1.93 14.14 4.96
C VAL A 329 -1.29 14.67 6.25
N LEU A 330 -1.24 16.00 6.42
CA LEU A 330 -0.76 16.61 7.66
C LEU A 330 -1.61 16.18 8.87
N GLU A 331 -2.94 16.09 8.71
CA GLU A 331 -3.85 15.56 9.74
C GLU A 331 -3.47 14.12 10.13
N ASP A 332 -3.26 13.25 9.16
CA ASP A 332 -2.92 11.85 9.40
C ASP A 332 -1.54 11.73 10.09
N HIS A 333 -0.53 12.48 9.65
CA HIS A 333 0.79 12.52 10.28
C HIS A 333 0.77 13.06 11.71
N PHE A 334 0.00 14.11 11.97
CA PHE A 334 -0.15 14.69 13.30
C PHE A 334 -0.94 13.77 14.25
N LEU A 335 -2.05 13.20 13.77
CA LEU A 335 -2.93 12.38 14.60
C LEU A 335 -2.31 11.03 14.96
N TRP A 336 -1.47 10.47 14.13
CA TRP A 336 -0.87 9.17 14.39
C TRP A 336 -0.18 9.10 15.78
N PRO A 337 0.81 9.94 16.12
CA PRO A 337 1.44 9.90 17.43
C PRO A 337 0.58 10.48 18.57
N VAL A 338 -0.26 11.48 18.29
CA VAL A 338 -1.01 12.24 19.31
C VAL A 338 -2.29 11.56 19.74
N ASN A 339 -2.86 10.76 18.85
CA ASN A 339 -4.18 10.18 19.01
C ASN A 339 -4.35 9.37 20.31
N TRP A 340 -3.39 8.51 20.64
CA TRP A 340 -3.43 7.68 21.84
C TRP A 340 -3.53 8.50 23.11
N PHE A 341 -2.72 9.57 23.23
CA PHE A 341 -2.76 10.47 24.37
C PHE A 341 -4.07 11.25 24.45
N ALA A 342 -4.54 11.75 23.32
CA ALA A 342 -5.75 12.54 23.27
C ALA A 342 -7.02 11.73 23.58
N ILE A 343 -7.10 10.45 23.15
CA ILE A 343 -8.25 9.57 23.47
C ILE A 343 -8.21 9.15 24.94
N THR A 344 -7.05 8.78 25.47
CA THR A 344 -6.92 8.23 26.83
C THR A 344 -6.91 9.30 27.90
N LEU A 345 -6.26 10.42 27.66
CA LEU A 345 -6.00 11.45 28.67
C LEU A 345 -6.80 12.74 28.46
N GLY A 346 -7.25 12.99 27.22
CA GLY A 346 -7.79 14.29 26.83
C GLY A 346 -9.05 14.73 27.60
N ALA A 347 -9.88 13.80 28.07
CA ALA A 347 -11.03 14.12 28.91
C ALA A 347 -10.73 14.22 30.41
N THR A 348 -9.65 13.59 30.85
CA THR A 348 -9.32 13.46 32.29
C THR A 348 -8.31 14.51 32.75
N VAL A 349 -7.29 14.77 31.92
CA VAL A 349 -6.20 15.72 32.26
C VAL A 349 -6.71 17.13 32.58
N PRO A 350 -7.64 17.74 31.83
CA PRO A 350 -8.16 19.07 32.17
C PRO A 350 -8.82 19.12 33.54
N VAL A 351 -9.50 18.05 33.94
CA VAL A 351 -10.18 17.94 35.23
C VAL A 351 -9.17 17.82 36.37
N ILE A 352 -8.08 17.09 36.14
CA ILE A 352 -7.01 16.93 37.17
C ILE A 352 -6.20 18.21 37.34
N LEU A 353 -5.84 18.88 36.25
CA LEU A 353 -4.95 20.02 36.25
C LEU A 353 -5.63 21.35 36.64
N ASN A 354 -6.96 21.44 36.49
CA ASN A 354 -7.69 22.67 36.80
C ASN A 354 -8.80 22.40 37.81
N PRO A 355 -8.56 22.67 39.15
CA PRO A 355 -9.55 22.45 40.18
C PRO A 355 -10.84 23.28 39.98
N VAL A 356 -10.75 24.48 39.42
CA VAL A 356 -11.93 25.32 39.13
C VAL A 356 -12.77 24.69 38.06
N PHE A 357 -12.16 24.18 36.96
CA PHE A 357 -12.84 23.46 35.93
C PHE A 357 -13.49 22.15 36.48
N ALA A 358 -12.80 21.44 37.38
CA ALA A 358 -13.31 20.21 37.97
C ALA A 358 -14.62 20.43 38.76
N GLN A 359 -14.86 21.63 39.29
CA GLN A 359 -16.08 21.98 40.01
C GLN A 359 -17.24 22.39 39.09
N THR A 360 -17.00 22.61 37.81
CA THR A 360 -18.04 22.93 36.86
C THR A 360 -18.85 21.69 36.44
N VAL A 361 -20.09 21.89 36.00
CA VAL A 361 -20.94 20.83 35.46
C VAL A 361 -20.25 20.12 34.28
N MET A 362 -19.51 20.86 33.45
CA MET A 362 -18.75 20.31 32.33
C MET A 362 -17.59 19.45 32.84
N GLY A 363 -16.80 19.91 33.79
CA GLY A 363 -15.67 19.16 34.37
C GLY A 363 -16.10 17.84 34.99
N GLN A 364 -17.24 17.83 35.69
CA GLN A 364 -17.78 16.61 36.32
C GLN A 364 -18.33 15.59 35.33
N ASN A 365 -18.89 16.05 34.22
CA ASN A 365 -19.55 15.18 33.24
C ASN A 365 -18.66 14.83 32.04
N LEU A 366 -17.62 15.61 31.71
CA LEU A 366 -16.77 15.39 30.55
C LEU A 366 -16.16 13.99 30.46
N PRO A 367 -15.56 13.42 31.54
CA PRO A 367 -15.03 12.05 31.49
C PRO A 367 -16.11 10.99 31.22
N ARG A 368 -17.31 11.15 31.82
CA ARG A 368 -18.43 10.22 31.65
C ARG A 368 -18.99 10.26 30.24
N LEU A 369 -19.16 11.46 29.67
CA LEU A 369 -19.60 11.65 28.29
C LEU A 369 -18.58 11.06 27.30
N ALA A 370 -17.28 11.34 27.53
CA ALA A 370 -16.22 10.79 26.70
C ALA A 370 -16.23 9.26 26.71
N PHE A 371 -16.32 8.66 27.92
CA PHE A 371 -16.41 7.22 28.08
C PHE A 371 -17.66 6.64 27.38
N GLY A 372 -18.83 7.25 27.54
CA GLY A 372 -20.06 6.81 26.87
C GLY A 372 -19.96 6.80 25.36
N ILE A 373 -19.43 7.89 24.77
CA ILE A 373 -19.22 8.00 23.32
C ILE A 373 -18.21 6.96 22.83
N LEU A 374 -17.09 6.78 23.52
CA LEU A 374 -16.08 5.78 23.16
C LEU A 374 -16.62 4.35 23.30
N THR A 375 -17.45 4.09 24.33
CA THR A 375 -18.13 2.79 24.47
C THR A 375 -19.03 2.51 23.28
N PHE A 376 -19.74 3.51 22.76
CA PHE A 376 -20.59 3.31 21.57
C PHE A 376 -19.75 2.98 20.31
N CYS A 377 -18.48 3.40 20.24
CA CYS A 377 -17.58 3.04 19.14
C CYS A 377 -17.31 1.53 19.03
N TRP A 378 -17.60 0.74 20.08
CA TRP A 378 -17.53 -0.73 20.00
C TRP A 378 -18.46 -1.33 18.94
N VAL A 379 -19.58 -0.68 18.64
CA VAL A 379 -20.47 -1.10 17.54
C VAL A 379 -19.75 -1.00 16.20
N PHE A 380 -19.04 0.10 15.96
CA PHE A 380 -18.25 0.27 14.73
C PHE A 380 -17.08 -0.72 14.66
N LEU A 381 -16.41 -0.95 15.79
CA LEU A 381 -15.34 -1.96 15.88
C LEU A 381 -15.87 -3.36 15.56
N ALA A 382 -17.06 -3.73 16.06
CA ALA A 382 -17.68 -5.02 15.76
C ALA A 382 -17.93 -5.17 14.25
N ILE A 383 -18.45 -4.15 13.57
CA ILE A 383 -18.62 -4.16 12.11
C ILE A 383 -17.29 -4.37 11.40
N ILE A 384 -16.25 -3.64 11.80
CA ILE A 384 -14.91 -3.73 11.23
C ILE A 384 -14.33 -5.15 11.42
N LEU A 385 -14.47 -5.74 12.61
CA LEU A 385 -13.99 -7.09 12.89
C LEU A 385 -14.74 -8.17 12.09
N ILE A 386 -16.05 -7.98 11.84
CA ILE A 386 -16.82 -8.87 10.98
C ILE A 386 -16.31 -8.82 9.55
N ILE A 387 -15.99 -7.63 9.03
CA ILE A 387 -15.42 -7.44 7.68
C ILE A 387 -14.05 -8.13 7.60
N ASP A 388 -13.18 -7.88 8.58
CA ASP A 388 -11.86 -8.52 8.65
C ASP A 388 -11.98 -10.05 8.67
N PHE A 389 -12.84 -10.59 9.51
CA PHE A 389 -13.07 -12.04 9.59
C PHE A 389 -13.53 -12.64 8.26
N ARG A 390 -14.31 -11.92 7.48
CA ARG A 390 -14.78 -12.36 6.15
C ARG A 390 -13.70 -12.21 5.06
N GLN A 391 -12.76 -11.29 5.21
CA GLN A 391 -11.68 -11.06 4.24
C GLN A 391 -10.45 -11.93 4.52
N ARG A 392 -10.20 -12.24 5.78
CA ARG A 392 -9.03 -12.99 6.23
C ARG A 392 -9.06 -14.43 5.70
N PRO A 393 -7.94 -14.99 5.26
CA PRO A 393 -7.85 -16.39 4.85
C PRO A 393 -8.20 -17.31 6.04
N LYS A 394 -8.86 -18.43 5.73
CA LYS A 394 -9.17 -19.44 6.75
C LYS A 394 -7.88 -20.01 7.34
N ARG A 395 -7.90 -20.30 8.63
CA ARG A 395 -6.77 -20.94 9.29
C ARG A 395 -6.74 -22.42 8.93
N GLU A 396 -5.64 -22.89 8.40
CA GLU A 396 -5.49 -24.28 7.94
C GLU A 396 -5.46 -25.31 9.08
N GLN A 397 -5.00 -24.93 10.27
CA GLN A 397 -4.91 -25.81 11.43
C GLN A 397 -5.88 -25.46 12.55
N LYS A 398 -6.58 -26.47 13.11
CA LYS A 398 -7.32 -26.34 14.37
C LYS A 398 -6.32 -26.25 15.53
N VAL A 399 -6.09 -25.04 16.02
CA VAL A 399 -5.20 -24.79 17.17
C VAL A 399 -6.05 -24.53 18.41
N SER A 400 -5.65 -25.09 19.57
CA SER A 400 -6.36 -24.88 20.85
C SER A 400 -6.42 -23.39 21.20
N LEU A 401 -7.44 -22.98 21.96
CA LEU A 401 -7.66 -21.58 22.33
C LEU A 401 -6.42 -20.96 23.01
N PHE A 402 -5.76 -21.73 23.85
CA PHE A 402 -4.56 -21.34 24.60
C PHE A 402 -3.36 -21.08 23.66
N ARG A 403 -3.17 -21.93 22.64
CA ARG A 403 -2.19 -21.71 21.59
C ARG A 403 -2.54 -20.55 20.67
N LYS A 404 -3.82 -20.19 20.51
CA LYS A 404 -4.24 -19.03 19.71
C LYS A 404 -3.72 -17.69 20.27
N ILE A 405 -3.57 -17.60 21.58
CA ILE A 405 -3.15 -16.36 22.29
C ILE A 405 -1.62 -16.33 22.47
N LEU A 406 -1.00 -17.46 22.77
CA LEU A 406 0.36 -17.54 23.29
C LEU A 406 1.39 -18.14 22.33
N THR A 407 1.07 -18.44 21.07
CA THR A 407 2.08 -19.12 20.23
C THR A 407 3.25 -18.20 19.87
N PRO A 408 4.40 -18.38 20.54
CA PRO A 408 5.68 -18.05 19.96
C PRO A 408 5.96 -19.10 18.88
N GLN A 409 6.56 -18.69 17.80
CA GLN A 409 7.10 -19.60 16.78
C GLN A 409 8.26 -20.43 17.37
N THR A 410 7.97 -21.61 17.90
CA THR A 410 8.95 -22.60 18.26
C THR A 410 8.61 -23.98 17.65
N LEU A 411 7.81 -24.00 16.60
CA LEU A 411 7.69 -25.21 15.79
C LEU A 411 8.47 -25.00 14.49
N PRO A 412 9.34 -25.96 14.13
CA PRO A 412 9.97 -25.94 12.81
C PRO A 412 8.87 -25.84 11.76
N ILE A 413 9.08 -25.02 10.76
CA ILE A 413 8.26 -25.01 9.56
C ILE A 413 8.26 -26.44 9.07
N PRO A 414 7.10 -27.12 8.91
CA PRO A 414 7.10 -28.35 8.18
C PRO A 414 7.61 -27.98 6.78
N THR A 415 8.77 -28.46 6.41
CA THR A 415 9.19 -28.56 5.03
C THR A 415 8.06 -29.30 4.34
N GLY A 416 7.26 -28.58 3.55
CA GLY A 416 6.22 -29.20 2.74
C GLY A 416 6.89 -30.15 1.74
N PRO A 417 6.15 -31.12 1.20
CA PRO A 417 6.69 -32.09 0.25
C PRO A 417 6.93 -31.44 -1.11
N TRP A 418 7.92 -30.58 -1.19
CA TRP A 418 8.46 -29.99 -2.40
C TRP A 418 9.97 -29.79 -2.20
N ASP A 419 10.67 -30.91 -1.87
CA ASP A 419 12.07 -31.06 -2.15
C ASP A 419 12.27 -31.50 -3.61
#